data_15939069efa239d734b1f44bfb360c79
#
_entry.id   15939069efa239d734b1f44bfb360c79
#
_cell.length_a   1.000
_cell.length_b   1.000
_cell.length_c   1.000
_cell.angle_alpha   90.00
_cell.angle_beta   90.00
_cell.angle_gamma   90.00
#
_symmetry.space_group_name_H-M   'P 1'
#
loop_
_entity.id
_entity.type
_entity.pdbx_description
1 polymer ?
#
loop_
_entity_poly.entity_id
_entity_poly.type
_entity_poly.pdbx_seq_one_letter_code
_entity_poly.pdbx_strand_id
1 'polypeptide(L)'
;MKFENQVVIVTGASSGIGEGVARMFLEEGARLVGCGIEPAMKIESENAIYVQADLTNPDQAQNVVDKAVEAFGQVDKLVCCAGVTFIGSLETTNSETFMRELSINLGGVFNMCKAAVPELKKQPDATIVTVGSDLGVRPIPERIGYCPSKAGVIMLTKCIALEYAPAIRVNCILPGLVRTPMIEQRFQEAEDPKALEESYASL
;
A
#
# COMPACT_ATOMS: atom_id res chain seq x y z
N MET A 1 24.98 2.29 3.47
CA MET A 1 23.51 2.43 3.35
C MET A 1 22.90 1.04 3.27
N LYS A 2 21.76 0.83 3.92
CA LYS A 2 21.20 -0.52 4.08
C LYS A 2 20.59 -1.10 2.79
N PHE A 3 20.13 -0.22 1.88
CA PHE A 3 19.46 -0.60 0.63
C PHE A 3 20.19 -0.08 -0.61
N GLU A 4 21.49 0.14 -0.50
CA GLU A 4 22.30 0.64 -1.61
C GLU A 4 22.15 -0.23 -2.86
N ASN A 5 21.87 0.41 -4.01
CA ASN A 5 21.61 -0.23 -5.30
C ASN A 5 20.38 -1.16 -5.38
N GLN A 6 19.56 -1.28 -4.34
CA GLN A 6 18.32 -2.04 -4.41
C GLN A 6 17.20 -1.17 -5.00
N VAL A 7 16.38 -1.77 -5.85
CA VAL A 7 15.22 -1.12 -6.46
C VAL A 7 13.96 -1.46 -5.68
N VAL A 8 13.28 -0.44 -5.20
CA VAL A 8 12.09 -0.58 -4.36
C VAL A 8 10.89 0.07 -5.03
N ILE A 9 9.82 -0.71 -5.23
CA ILE A 9 8.52 -0.16 -5.65
C ILE A 9 7.70 0.13 -4.39
N VAL A 10 7.18 1.36 -4.26
CA VAL A 10 6.27 1.76 -3.17
C VAL A 10 4.96 2.27 -3.77
N THR A 11 3.85 1.60 -3.49
CA THR A 11 2.53 2.07 -3.92
C THR A 11 1.96 3.08 -2.93
N GLY A 12 1.19 4.06 -3.42
CA GLY A 12 0.69 5.16 -2.58
C GLY A 12 1.80 6.10 -2.10
N ALA A 13 2.88 6.24 -2.87
CA ALA A 13 4.08 7.01 -2.50
C ALA A 13 3.88 8.53 -2.50
N SER A 14 2.74 9.03 -2.97
CA SER A 14 2.41 10.46 -3.04
C SER A 14 2.06 11.08 -1.68
N SER A 15 1.67 10.26 -0.69
CA SER A 15 1.23 10.76 0.63
C SER A 15 1.33 9.73 1.75
N GLY A 16 1.20 10.21 2.99
CA GLY A 16 1.00 9.40 4.19
C GLY A 16 2.09 8.35 4.44
N ILE A 17 1.67 7.12 4.75
CA ILE A 17 2.60 6.01 5.05
C ILE A 17 3.52 5.72 3.86
N GLY A 18 2.97 5.68 2.64
CA GLY A 18 3.74 5.40 1.43
C GLY A 18 4.81 6.45 1.16
N GLU A 19 4.51 7.74 1.33
CA GLU A 19 5.49 8.83 1.22
C GLU A 19 6.61 8.68 2.27
N GLY A 20 6.24 8.41 3.54
CA GLY A 20 7.23 8.20 4.60
C GLY A 20 8.16 7.02 4.33
N VAL A 21 7.61 5.90 3.88
CA VAL A 21 8.37 4.70 3.50
C VAL A 21 9.30 5.00 2.32
N ALA A 22 8.80 5.70 1.29
CA ALA A 22 9.58 6.06 0.11
C ALA A 22 10.79 6.93 0.47
N ARG A 23 10.61 7.94 1.34
CA ARG A 23 11.72 8.78 1.83
C ARG A 23 12.77 7.98 2.58
N MET A 24 12.36 7.10 3.50
CA MET A 24 13.29 6.27 4.27
C MET A 24 14.11 5.32 3.38
N PHE A 25 13.52 4.74 2.34
CA PHE A 25 14.28 3.91 1.42
C PHE A 25 15.32 4.70 0.63
N LEU A 26 14.99 5.91 0.18
CA LEU A 26 15.94 6.80 -0.50
C LEU A 26 17.08 7.24 0.43
N GLU A 27 16.77 7.61 1.67
CA GLU A 27 17.77 7.97 2.69
C GLU A 27 18.73 6.81 2.97
N GLU A 28 18.26 5.57 2.83
CA GLU A 28 19.07 4.35 2.99
C GLU A 28 19.70 3.85 1.68
N GLY A 29 19.67 4.67 0.61
CA GLY A 29 20.42 4.45 -0.65
C GLY A 29 19.69 3.60 -1.69
N ALA A 30 18.40 3.35 -1.54
CA ALA A 30 17.63 2.64 -2.55
C ALA A 30 17.37 3.50 -3.79
N ARG A 31 17.10 2.83 -4.92
CA ARG A 31 16.42 3.41 -6.08
C ARG A 31 14.94 3.20 -5.95
N LEU A 32 14.16 4.26 -6.09
CA LEU A 32 12.73 4.26 -5.78
C LEU A 32 11.87 4.35 -7.04
N VAL A 33 10.85 3.52 -7.08
CA VAL A 33 9.72 3.67 -7.99
C VAL A 33 8.46 3.91 -7.15
N GLY A 34 8.03 5.17 -7.06
CA GLY A 34 6.76 5.52 -6.45
C GLY A 34 5.62 5.34 -7.44
N CYS A 35 4.44 4.90 -6.99
CA CYS A 35 3.25 4.91 -7.85
C CYS A 35 1.96 5.20 -7.06
N GLY A 36 0.94 5.65 -7.78
CA GLY A 36 -0.38 5.97 -7.25
C GLY A 36 -1.25 6.67 -8.29
N ILE A 37 -2.46 7.04 -7.91
CA ILE A 37 -3.42 7.72 -8.80
C ILE A 37 -3.13 9.21 -8.97
N GLU A 38 -2.40 9.82 -8.05
CA GLU A 38 -1.99 11.22 -8.13
C GLU A 38 -1.03 11.44 -9.31
N PRO A 39 -1.00 12.65 -9.88
CA PRO A 39 -0.15 12.92 -11.04
C PRO A 39 1.36 12.92 -10.72
N ALA A 40 1.73 13.13 -9.45
CA ALA A 40 3.12 13.20 -9.00
C ALA A 40 3.25 12.85 -7.52
N MET A 41 4.46 12.50 -7.09
CA MET A 41 4.86 12.48 -5.68
C MET A 41 5.64 13.75 -5.32
N LYS A 42 5.72 14.04 -4.02
CA LYS A 42 6.44 15.23 -3.50
C LYS A 42 7.96 15.02 -3.35
N ILE A 43 8.44 13.84 -3.71
CA ILE A 43 9.84 13.46 -3.56
C ILE A 43 10.56 13.75 -4.87
N GLU A 44 11.58 14.61 -4.82
CA GLU A 44 12.46 14.90 -5.94
C GLU A 44 13.84 14.28 -5.65
N SER A 45 14.28 13.36 -6.51
CA SER A 45 15.58 12.70 -6.41
C SER A 45 15.96 12.09 -7.77
N GLU A 46 17.24 12.12 -8.13
CA GLU A 46 17.78 11.43 -9.31
C GLU A 46 17.67 9.90 -9.19
N ASN A 47 17.56 9.39 -7.96
CA ASN A 47 17.35 7.97 -7.64
C ASN A 47 15.87 7.60 -7.51
N ALA A 48 14.93 8.44 -7.95
CA ALA A 48 13.52 8.19 -7.85
C ALA A 48 12.77 8.52 -9.15
N ILE A 49 11.83 7.65 -9.51
CA ILE A 49 10.82 7.93 -10.54
C ILE A 49 9.43 7.76 -9.95
N TYR A 50 8.46 8.40 -10.58
CA TYR A 50 7.05 8.22 -10.24
C TYR A 50 6.24 7.78 -11.44
N VAL A 51 5.37 6.79 -11.25
CA VAL A 51 4.47 6.27 -12.27
C VAL A 51 3.04 6.49 -11.82
N GLN A 52 2.29 7.35 -12.49
CA GLN A 52 0.86 7.48 -12.24
C GLN A 52 0.15 6.20 -12.71
N ALA A 53 -0.56 5.53 -11.79
CA ALA A 53 -1.23 4.26 -12.07
C ALA A 53 -2.44 4.04 -11.15
N ASP A 54 -3.56 3.61 -11.75
CA ASP A 54 -4.66 2.97 -11.02
C ASP A 54 -4.39 1.47 -10.90
N LEU A 55 -4.06 1.03 -9.69
CA LEU A 55 -3.68 -0.35 -9.42
C LEU A 55 -4.86 -1.33 -9.45
N THR A 56 -6.10 -0.85 -9.55
CA THR A 56 -7.25 -1.71 -9.85
C THR A 56 -7.20 -2.25 -11.28
N ASN A 57 -6.43 -1.60 -12.16
CA ASN A 57 -6.19 -2.03 -13.52
C ASN A 57 -4.87 -2.87 -13.58
N PRO A 58 -4.94 -4.17 -13.95
CA PRO A 58 -3.76 -5.03 -14.03
C PRO A 58 -2.68 -4.55 -15.00
N ASP A 59 -3.07 -3.95 -16.13
CA ASP A 59 -2.10 -3.47 -17.14
C ASP A 59 -1.32 -2.26 -16.61
N GLN A 60 -1.96 -1.40 -15.82
CA GLN A 60 -1.27 -0.28 -15.19
C GLN A 60 -0.33 -0.75 -14.05
N ALA A 61 -0.73 -1.78 -13.29
CA ALA A 61 0.16 -2.41 -12.32
C ALA A 61 1.40 -3.04 -12.99
N GLN A 62 1.22 -3.72 -14.15
CA GLN A 62 2.34 -4.23 -14.95
C GLN A 62 3.24 -3.10 -15.45
N ASN A 63 2.67 -2.00 -15.97
CA ASN A 63 3.43 -0.85 -16.43
C ASN A 63 4.32 -0.24 -15.33
N VAL A 64 3.90 -0.25 -14.05
CA VAL A 64 4.77 0.19 -12.94
C VAL A 64 6.03 -0.66 -12.85
N VAL A 65 5.90 -1.97 -12.96
CA VAL A 65 7.04 -2.91 -12.92
C VAL A 65 7.93 -2.73 -14.14
N ASP A 66 7.34 -2.60 -15.34
CA ASP A 66 8.09 -2.38 -16.58
C ASP A 66 8.91 -1.10 -16.51
N LYS A 67 8.35 -0.02 -15.97
CA LYS A 67 9.05 1.25 -15.73
C LYS A 67 10.18 1.13 -14.70
N ALA A 68 10.01 0.28 -13.67
CA ALA A 68 11.08 -0.01 -12.72
C ALA A 68 12.26 -0.70 -13.40
N VAL A 69 11.99 -1.71 -14.23
CA VAL A 69 13.01 -2.44 -14.99
C VAL A 69 13.65 -1.55 -16.05
N GLU A 70 12.88 -0.73 -16.76
CA GLU A 70 13.40 0.23 -17.75
C GLU A 70 14.38 1.24 -17.12
N ALA A 71 14.02 1.80 -15.95
CA ALA A 71 14.80 2.83 -15.30
C ALA A 71 16.03 2.29 -14.52
N PHE A 72 15.88 1.12 -13.87
CA PHE A 72 16.85 0.65 -12.89
C PHE A 72 17.33 -0.80 -13.09
N GLY A 73 16.75 -1.51 -14.07
CA GLY A 73 17.21 -2.85 -14.49
C GLY A 73 16.69 -4.02 -13.67
N GLN A 74 16.03 -3.79 -12.52
CA GLN A 74 15.59 -4.85 -11.61
C GLN A 74 14.47 -4.38 -10.69
N VAL A 75 13.90 -5.32 -9.90
CA VAL A 75 13.00 -5.03 -8.75
C VAL A 75 13.39 -5.96 -7.61
N ASP A 76 13.83 -5.39 -6.48
CA ASP A 76 14.25 -6.14 -5.28
C ASP A 76 13.17 -6.20 -4.21
N LYS A 77 12.42 -5.11 -4.06
CA LYS A 77 11.42 -4.97 -2.99
C LYS A 77 10.12 -4.39 -3.54
N LEU A 78 9.00 -4.84 -2.98
CA LEU A 78 7.69 -4.26 -3.20
C LEU A 78 7.06 -3.90 -1.85
N VAL A 79 6.60 -2.64 -1.71
CA VAL A 79 5.83 -2.20 -0.54
C VAL A 79 4.46 -1.69 -1.00
N CYS A 80 3.40 -2.40 -0.60
CA CYS A 80 2.02 -2.08 -0.96
C CYS A 80 1.39 -1.20 0.13
N CYS A 81 1.46 0.13 -0.02
CA CYS A 81 0.87 1.12 0.90
C CYS A 81 -0.43 1.74 0.37
N ALA A 82 -0.71 1.67 -0.93
CA ALA A 82 -1.91 2.26 -1.52
C ALA A 82 -3.19 1.70 -0.89
N GLY A 83 -4.14 2.58 -0.60
CA GLY A 83 -5.43 2.18 -0.06
C GLY A 83 -6.31 3.38 0.28
N VAL A 84 -7.59 3.12 0.44
CA VAL A 84 -8.63 4.09 0.79
C VAL A 84 -9.44 3.59 1.97
N THR A 85 -10.20 4.49 2.61
CA THR A 85 -11.21 4.12 3.60
C THR A 85 -12.50 4.90 3.34
N PHE A 86 -13.62 4.17 3.24
CA PHE A 86 -14.93 4.75 3.20
C PHE A 86 -15.66 4.48 4.52
N ILE A 87 -16.49 5.44 4.93
CA ILE A 87 -17.28 5.32 6.15
C ILE A 87 -18.67 4.85 5.77
N GLY A 88 -19.16 3.83 6.44
CA GLY A 88 -20.52 3.35 6.26
C GLY A 88 -20.77 2.04 6.98
N SER A 89 -22.04 1.90 7.43
CA SER A 89 -22.58 0.67 7.97
C SER A 89 -23.10 -0.24 6.85
N LEU A 90 -23.59 -1.43 7.21
CA LEU A 90 -24.23 -2.33 6.26
C LEU A 90 -25.47 -1.69 5.60
N GLU A 91 -26.17 -0.84 6.32
CA GLU A 91 -27.40 -0.18 5.82
C GLU A 91 -27.09 1.03 4.92
N THR A 92 -25.98 1.75 5.18
CA THR A 92 -25.67 2.99 4.48
C THR A 92 -24.68 2.81 3.33
N THR A 93 -23.97 1.68 3.26
CA THR A 93 -23.01 1.39 2.20
C THR A 93 -23.68 0.67 1.03
N ASN A 94 -23.67 1.27 -0.15
CA ASN A 94 -24.14 0.60 -1.36
C ASN A 94 -23.09 -0.40 -1.88
N SER A 95 -23.54 -1.35 -2.72
CA SER A 95 -22.69 -2.42 -3.25
C SER A 95 -21.53 -1.88 -4.10
N GLU A 96 -21.70 -0.79 -4.82
CA GLU A 96 -20.66 -0.17 -5.66
C GLU A 96 -19.52 0.36 -4.78
N THR A 97 -19.82 1.13 -3.74
CA THR A 97 -18.83 1.64 -2.78
C THR A 97 -18.08 0.51 -2.09
N PHE A 98 -18.81 -0.53 -1.64
CA PHE A 98 -18.21 -1.71 -1.03
C PHE A 98 -17.22 -2.41 -1.98
N MET A 99 -17.64 -2.70 -3.22
CA MET A 99 -16.81 -3.37 -4.21
C MET A 99 -15.63 -2.50 -4.65
N ARG A 100 -15.82 -1.18 -4.74
CA ARG A 100 -14.74 -0.24 -5.05
C ARG A 100 -13.65 -0.27 -3.97
N GLU A 101 -14.02 -0.28 -2.71
CA GLU A 101 -13.05 -0.35 -1.61
C GLU A 101 -12.27 -1.67 -1.62
N LEU A 102 -12.95 -2.80 -1.85
CA LEU A 102 -12.29 -4.10 -2.03
C LEU A 102 -11.36 -4.11 -3.24
N SER A 103 -11.79 -3.57 -4.36
CA SER A 103 -10.99 -3.51 -5.59
C SER A 103 -9.72 -2.69 -5.38
N ILE A 104 -9.79 -1.56 -4.70
CA ILE A 104 -8.62 -0.72 -4.44
C ILE A 104 -7.70 -1.38 -3.41
N ASN A 105 -8.22 -1.72 -2.21
CA ASN A 105 -7.41 -2.14 -1.08
C ASN A 105 -6.86 -3.56 -1.21
N LEU A 106 -7.62 -4.48 -1.79
CA LEU A 106 -7.25 -5.89 -1.94
C LEU A 106 -6.84 -6.21 -3.39
N GLY A 107 -7.66 -5.80 -4.36
CA GLY A 107 -7.40 -6.02 -5.78
C GLY A 107 -6.11 -5.35 -6.25
N GLY A 108 -5.87 -4.09 -5.85
CA GLY A 108 -4.65 -3.36 -6.17
C GLY A 108 -3.39 -4.04 -5.61
N VAL A 109 -3.45 -4.55 -4.37
CA VAL A 109 -2.35 -5.33 -3.77
C VAL A 109 -2.10 -6.62 -4.56
N PHE A 110 -3.16 -7.35 -4.92
CA PHE A 110 -3.06 -8.56 -5.71
C PHE A 110 -2.41 -8.27 -7.08
N ASN A 111 -2.87 -7.24 -7.79
CA ASN A 111 -2.34 -6.89 -9.11
C ASN A 111 -0.85 -6.52 -9.05
N MET A 112 -0.44 -5.71 -8.08
CA MET A 112 0.96 -5.33 -7.90
C MET A 112 1.84 -6.53 -7.54
N CYS A 113 1.40 -7.39 -6.63
CA CYS A 113 2.14 -8.60 -6.29
C CYS A 113 2.28 -9.52 -7.51
N LYS A 114 1.18 -9.74 -8.27
CA LYS A 114 1.18 -10.54 -9.47
C LYS A 114 2.14 -10.01 -10.53
N ALA A 115 2.17 -8.71 -10.76
CA ALA A 115 3.07 -8.07 -11.71
C ALA A 115 4.54 -8.15 -11.26
N ALA A 116 4.83 -7.94 -9.96
CA ALA A 116 6.19 -7.84 -9.45
C ALA A 116 6.87 -9.21 -9.22
N VAL A 117 6.12 -10.27 -8.93
CA VAL A 117 6.67 -11.60 -8.61
C VAL A 117 7.67 -12.13 -9.65
N PRO A 118 7.45 -12.02 -10.98
CA PRO A 118 8.42 -12.49 -11.97
C PRO A 118 9.80 -11.83 -11.85
N GLU A 119 9.86 -10.52 -11.55
CA GLU A 119 11.11 -9.78 -11.37
C GLU A 119 11.74 -10.07 -10.00
N LEU A 120 10.93 -10.07 -8.96
CA LEU A 120 11.37 -10.39 -7.58
C LEU A 120 12.05 -11.76 -7.51
N LYS A 121 11.51 -12.79 -8.18
CA LYS A 121 12.10 -14.12 -8.21
C LYS A 121 13.52 -14.19 -8.79
N LYS A 122 13.96 -13.17 -9.51
CA LYS A 122 15.31 -13.08 -10.06
C LYS A 122 16.33 -12.58 -9.01
N GLN A 123 15.85 -12.07 -7.87
CA GLN A 123 16.68 -11.42 -6.88
C GLN A 123 16.96 -12.35 -5.67
N PRO A 124 18.18 -12.33 -5.12
CA PRO A 124 18.57 -13.23 -4.03
C PRO A 124 17.91 -12.90 -2.68
N ASP A 125 17.46 -11.66 -2.47
CA ASP A 125 16.85 -11.19 -1.21
C ASP A 125 15.52 -10.44 -1.49
N ALA A 126 14.68 -11.05 -2.32
CA ALA A 126 13.40 -10.47 -2.69
C ALA A 126 12.45 -10.37 -1.48
N THR A 127 11.75 -9.24 -1.39
CA THR A 127 10.81 -9.01 -0.28
C THR A 127 9.57 -8.29 -0.74
N ILE A 128 8.41 -8.74 -0.26
CA ILE A 128 7.13 -8.03 -0.36
C ILE A 128 6.68 -7.66 1.05
N VAL A 129 6.28 -6.41 1.23
CA VAL A 129 5.61 -5.94 2.44
C VAL A 129 4.26 -5.34 2.05
N THR A 130 3.19 -5.84 2.66
CA THR A 130 1.85 -5.28 2.48
C THR A 130 1.44 -4.49 3.71
N VAL A 131 0.64 -3.45 3.51
CA VAL A 131 0.07 -2.65 4.60
C VAL A 131 -1.39 -3.07 4.80
N GLY A 132 -1.60 -3.93 5.79
CA GLY A 132 -2.91 -4.27 6.34
C GLY A 132 -3.47 -3.16 7.21
N SER A 133 -4.07 -3.54 8.31
CA SER A 133 -4.52 -2.68 9.42
C SER A 133 -4.84 -3.57 10.62
N ASP A 134 -4.73 -3.02 11.84
CA ASP A 134 -5.28 -3.62 13.04
C ASP A 134 -6.79 -3.85 12.91
N LEU A 135 -7.51 -2.97 12.18
CA LEU A 135 -8.92 -3.12 11.86
C LEU A 135 -9.23 -4.31 10.92
N GLY A 136 -8.23 -4.92 10.31
CA GLY A 136 -8.37 -6.20 9.61
C GLY A 136 -8.48 -7.39 10.54
N VAL A 137 -8.19 -7.20 11.84
CA VAL A 137 -8.27 -8.23 12.89
C VAL A 137 -9.32 -7.86 13.95
N ARG A 138 -9.43 -6.59 14.29
CA ARG A 138 -10.39 -6.06 15.29
C ARG A 138 -11.26 -4.99 14.65
N PRO A 139 -12.44 -5.36 14.11
CA PRO A 139 -13.29 -4.41 13.40
C PRO A 139 -13.92 -3.39 14.34
N ILE A 140 -14.23 -2.22 13.81
CA ILE A 140 -15.02 -1.17 14.46
C ILE A 140 -16.27 -0.85 13.63
N PRO A 141 -17.32 -0.25 14.22
CA PRO A 141 -18.48 0.20 13.48
C PRO A 141 -18.14 1.09 12.27
N GLU A 142 -19.04 1.13 11.29
CA GLU A 142 -18.94 1.98 10.09
C GLU A 142 -17.69 1.76 9.22
N ARG A 143 -17.15 0.54 9.21
CA ARG A 143 -16.00 0.12 8.37
C ARG A 143 -16.31 -1.16 7.62
N ILE A 144 -17.56 -1.28 7.14
CA ILE A 144 -18.06 -2.52 6.53
C ILE A 144 -17.29 -2.94 5.26
N GLY A 145 -16.72 -2.00 4.52
CA GLY A 145 -15.85 -2.30 3.37
C GLY A 145 -14.37 -2.39 3.77
N TYR A 146 -13.91 -1.45 4.61
CA TYR A 146 -12.50 -1.34 4.98
C TYR A 146 -11.99 -2.57 5.74
N CYS A 147 -12.65 -2.95 6.83
CA CYS A 147 -12.21 -4.07 7.66
C CYS A 147 -12.10 -5.39 6.87
N PRO A 148 -13.11 -5.82 6.08
CA PRO A 148 -12.97 -6.98 5.22
C PRO A 148 -11.85 -6.86 4.17
N SER A 149 -11.66 -5.67 3.57
CA SER A 149 -10.58 -5.45 2.60
C SER A 149 -9.21 -5.68 3.23
N LYS A 150 -8.98 -5.16 4.44
CA LYS A 150 -7.71 -5.30 5.16
C LYS A 150 -7.52 -6.71 5.74
N ALA A 151 -8.58 -7.38 6.18
CA ALA A 151 -8.55 -8.82 6.51
C ALA A 151 -8.15 -9.66 5.28
N GLY A 152 -8.69 -9.31 4.10
CA GLY A 152 -8.30 -9.92 2.82
C GLY A 152 -6.82 -9.75 2.50
N VAL A 153 -6.25 -8.55 2.70
CA VAL A 153 -4.81 -8.28 2.51
C VAL A 153 -3.97 -9.14 3.45
N ILE A 154 -4.35 -9.28 4.73
CA ILE A 154 -3.64 -10.13 5.69
C ILE A 154 -3.61 -11.58 5.21
N MET A 155 -4.74 -12.12 4.75
CA MET A 155 -4.82 -13.49 4.27
C MET A 155 -4.10 -13.66 2.94
N LEU A 156 -4.27 -12.74 1.99
CA LEU A 156 -3.55 -12.74 0.71
C LEU A 156 -2.03 -12.78 0.94
N THR A 157 -1.52 -12.00 1.88
CA THR A 157 -0.09 -11.99 2.24
C THR A 157 0.39 -13.35 2.68
N LYS A 158 -0.39 -14.05 3.51
CA LYS A 158 -0.05 -15.42 3.98
C LYS A 158 -0.05 -16.42 2.81
N CYS A 159 -1.01 -16.32 1.89
CA CYS A 159 -1.06 -17.17 0.70
C CYS A 159 0.21 -16.96 -0.16
N ILE A 160 0.56 -15.70 -0.47
CA ILE A 160 1.75 -15.37 -1.27
C ILE A 160 3.02 -15.85 -0.54
N ALA A 161 3.12 -15.67 0.79
CA ALA A 161 4.26 -16.10 1.57
C ALA A 161 4.48 -17.64 1.48
N LEU A 162 3.41 -18.42 1.58
CA LEU A 162 3.47 -19.87 1.46
C LEU A 162 3.83 -20.31 0.04
N GLU A 163 3.29 -19.64 -0.97
CA GLU A 163 3.45 -20.00 -2.39
C GLU A 163 4.87 -19.72 -2.90
N TYR A 164 5.50 -18.64 -2.42
CA TYR A 164 6.79 -18.18 -2.94
C TYR A 164 7.98 -18.38 -1.98
N ALA A 165 7.78 -18.97 -0.81
CA ALA A 165 8.91 -19.33 0.08
C ALA A 165 9.78 -20.43 -0.56
N PRO A 166 11.12 -20.42 -0.37
CA PRO A 166 11.91 -19.40 0.30
C PRO A 166 12.37 -18.25 -0.64
N ALA A 167 11.96 -18.24 -1.91
CA ALA A 167 12.46 -17.32 -2.93
C ALA A 167 12.10 -15.84 -2.63
N ILE A 168 10.92 -15.60 -2.05
CA ILE A 168 10.46 -14.24 -1.70
C ILE A 168 9.97 -14.25 -0.26
N ARG A 169 10.48 -13.36 0.57
CA ARG A 169 9.94 -13.12 1.92
C ARG A 169 8.75 -12.16 1.83
N VAL A 170 7.62 -12.58 2.37
CA VAL A 170 6.38 -11.78 2.29
C VAL A 170 5.80 -11.57 3.69
N ASN A 171 5.60 -10.32 4.08
CA ASN A 171 5.09 -9.94 5.39
C ASN A 171 3.99 -8.88 5.28
N CYS A 172 3.09 -8.86 6.26
CA CYS A 172 2.08 -7.85 6.43
C CYS A 172 2.34 -7.06 7.70
N ILE A 173 2.36 -5.74 7.61
CA ILE A 173 2.32 -4.86 8.77
C ILE A 173 0.88 -4.41 9.03
N LEU A 174 0.51 -4.29 10.30
CA LEU A 174 -0.83 -3.93 10.73
C LEU A 174 -0.77 -2.63 11.54
N PRO A 175 -0.69 -1.47 10.87
CA PRO A 175 -0.69 -0.21 11.60
C PRO A 175 -2.00 0.00 12.35
N GLY A 176 -1.92 0.57 13.55
CA GLY A 176 -3.02 1.25 14.21
C GLY A 176 -3.25 2.63 13.60
N LEU A 177 -3.69 3.58 14.42
CA LEU A 177 -3.88 4.96 13.96
C LEU A 177 -2.53 5.62 13.68
N VAL A 178 -2.32 6.00 12.42
CA VAL A 178 -1.17 6.80 11.99
C VAL A 178 -1.68 8.14 11.47
N ARG A 179 -1.14 9.25 12.01
CA ARG A 179 -1.47 10.60 11.52
C ARG A 179 -0.96 10.77 10.08
N THR A 180 -1.90 10.74 9.15
CA THR A 180 -1.69 10.90 7.71
C THR A 180 -2.66 11.94 7.18
N PRO A 181 -2.45 12.50 5.97
CA PRO A 181 -3.43 13.40 5.36
C PRO A 181 -4.85 12.83 5.32
N MET A 182 -4.99 11.51 5.09
CA MET A 182 -6.27 10.81 5.12
C MET A 182 -6.97 10.91 6.49
N ILE A 183 -6.23 10.79 7.58
CA ILE A 183 -6.76 10.87 8.94
C ILE A 183 -6.98 12.32 9.35
N GLU A 184 -6.07 13.23 8.98
CA GLU A 184 -6.23 14.67 9.27
C GLU A 184 -7.47 15.25 8.57
N GLN A 185 -7.70 14.90 7.30
CA GLN A 185 -8.91 15.28 6.59
C GLN A 185 -10.16 14.80 7.33
N ARG A 186 -10.15 13.58 7.84
CA ARG A 186 -11.25 12.99 8.56
C ARG A 186 -11.54 13.72 9.89
N PHE A 187 -10.50 14.14 10.62
CA PHE A 187 -10.70 14.96 11.83
C PHE A 187 -11.31 16.32 11.48
N GLN A 188 -10.92 16.92 10.35
CA GLN A 188 -11.47 18.19 9.89
C GLN A 188 -12.95 18.10 9.47
N GLU A 189 -13.38 16.96 8.94
CA GLU A 189 -14.75 16.70 8.49
C GLU A 189 -15.68 16.22 9.60
N ALA A 190 -15.15 15.89 10.80
CA ALA A 190 -15.94 15.39 11.92
C ALA A 190 -16.72 16.52 12.61
N GLU A 191 -17.95 16.25 13.05
CA GLU A 191 -18.75 17.18 13.85
C GLU A 191 -18.06 17.53 15.19
N ASP A 192 -17.41 16.56 15.83
CA ASP A 192 -16.56 16.74 17.01
C ASP A 192 -15.20 16.06 16.79
N PRO A 193 -14.18 16.81 16.29
CA PRO A 193 -12.85 16.29 16.04
C PRO A 193 -12.15 15.73 17.29
N LYS A 194 -12.40 16.35 18.48
CA LYS A 194 -11.78 15.92 19.74
C LYS A 194 -12.36 14.59 20.21
N ALA A 195 -13.68 14.46 20.23
CA ALA A 195 -14.33 13.20 20.60
C ALA A 195 -13.91 12.07 19.64
N LEU A 196 -13.75 12.36 18.35
CA LEU A 196 -13.24 11.38 17.39
C LEU A 196 -11.80 10.99 17.70
N GLU A 197 -10.90 11.94 17.97
CA GLU A 197 -9.50 11.66 18.31
C GLU A 197 -9.39 10.83 19.61
N GLU A 198 -10.16 11.17 20.65
CA GLU A 198 -10.24 10.41 21.90
C GLU A 198 -10.77 8.99 21.69
N SER A 199 -11.76 8.80 20.81
CA SER A 199 -12.28 7.47 20.46
C SER A 199 -11.22 6.57 19.83
N TYR A 200 -10.35 7.13 19.01
CA TYR A 200 -9.23 6.39 18.41
C TYR A 200 -8.11 6.10 19.41
N ALA A 201 -7.85 6.99 20.36
CA ALA A 201 -6.85 6.79 21.39
C ALA A 201 -7.24 5.67 22.40
N SER A 202 -8.52 5.32 22.46
CA SER A 202 -9.05 4.26 23.32
C SER A 202 -9.07 2.87 22.69
N LEU A 203 -8.72 2.75 21.40
CA LEU A 203 -8.64 1.49 20.64
C LEU A 203 -7.30 0.80 20.82
#